data_71fbdc3c92f83c097c8baab7b3ebadee
#
_entry.id   71fbdc3c92f83c097c8baab7b3ebadee
#
_cell.length_a   1.000
_cell.length_b   1.000
_cell.length_c   1.000
_cell.angle_alpha   90.00
_cell.angle_beta   90.00
_cell.angle_gamma   90.00
#
_symmetry.space_group_name_H-M   'P 1'
#
loop_
_entity.id
_entity.type
_entity.pdbx_description
1 polymer ?
#
loop_
_entity_poly.entity_id
_entity_poly.type
_entity_poly.pdbx_seq_one_letter_code
_entity_poly.pdbx_strand_id
1 'polypeptide(L)'
;MLPYSNLLTLDRAASIAVYQQIANQLVSLIRDGLLKAGMKLPSSRELANLLQVHRKTVTAAYDELAVQGWIVSHPKKGMFISTVLPELDPKRWSRQPLSQEQDNRVPFFYTMAHAKNFEPPISLGYYDWVIDDGLPDARLAPLDTLLRDYKSRIQKKNIYKGSANTPSAGSLLLREALVNYLADTRGMAVNTDQLLITQGAQMGIYIAARLLLRPGDMVVVGEPGYFMANQVFEQLGAKIIRVVVDSEGLVVDQVAEICKKQKINMLYVIPHHHHPTTVTLSPQRRMQLTQLAEQYRFFLVEDDYDYDFHYQSSPYLPLASSCNNHVIYIGSLTKCLAPFLRVGFMSGPKIIIDEAIKLRRQINLRGDFMMEDALATLITTGDLGRHIKKSVSIYNRRRDCVDHLMRRELTDIVDFSLPSGGMAIWLRFHPAYSLKQLAQQVAKDGLLMSDGSKYNTNQQDYNALRFGFASLDINELETVVKIIQSAAKKLASG
;
A
#
# COMPACT_ATOMS: atom_id res chain seq x y z
N MET A 1 56.46 15.50 -20.40
CA MET A 1 55.52 15.42 -19.26
C MET A 1 54.17 15.90 -19.78
N LEU A 2 53.09 15.17 -19.54
CA LEU A 2 51.79 15.61 -20.01
C LEU A 2 51.35 16.89 -19.33
N PRO A 3 50.69 17.84 -20.05
CA PRO A 3 50.27 19.13 -19.50
C PRO A 3 49.02 18.96 -18.63
N TYR A 4 49.11 18.37 -17.43
CA TYR A 4 47.98 18.10 -16.55
C TYR A 4 47.17 19.33 -16.19
N SER A 5 47.79 20.54 -16.15
CA SER A 5 47.08 21.80 -15.95
C SER A 5 46.05 22.14 -17.02
N ASN A 6 46.22 21.60 -18.24
CA ASN A 6 45.34 21.83 -19.37
C ASN A 6 44.37 20.67 -19.57
N LEU A 7 44.71 19.51 -19.01
CA LEU A 7 43.91 18.28 -19.13
C LEU A 7 42.86 18.12 -18.00
N LEU A 8 43.10 18.79 -16.87
CA LEU A 8 42.25 18.74 -15.69
C LEU A 8 41.70 20.14 -15.40
N THR A 9 40.41 20.31 -15.57
CA THR A 9 39.71 21.57 -15.28
C THR A 9 38.87 21.42 -14.00
N LEU A 10 39.03 22.34 -13.06
CA LEU A 10 38.39 22.29 -11.76
C LEU A 10 37.35 23.40 -11.64
N ASP A 11 36.13 23.05 -11.39
CA ASP A 11 35.05 23.97 -11.06
C ASP A 11 34.86 23.99 -9.52
N ARG A 12 35.25 25.08 -8.88
CA ARG A 12 35.13 25.26 -7.41
C ARG A 12 33.71 25.60 -6.97
N ALA A 13 32.79 25.98 -7.91
CA ALA A 13 31.40 26.28 -7.65
C ALA A 13 30.50 25.08 -7.83
N ALA A 14 31.01 23.98 -8.41
CA ALA A 14 30.26 22.76 -8.60
C ALA A 14 29.90 22.07 -7.28
N SER A 15 28.77 21.37 -7.27
CA SER A 15 28.32 20.54 -6.12
C SER A 15 29.22 19.32 -5.84
N ILE A 16 30.09 18.95 -6.80
CA ILE A 16 31.00 17.80 -6.70
C ILE A 16 32.30 18.25 -6.05
N ALA A 17 32.74 17.54 -5.03
CA ALA A 17 33.97 17.84 -4.32
C ALA A 17 35.19 17.83 -5.25
N VAL A 18 36.14 18.75 -5.06
CA VAL A 18 37.32 18.95 -5.95
C VAL A 18 38.14 17.66 -6.12
N TYR A 19 38.32 16.86 -5.06
CA TYR A 19 39.03 15.59 -5.17
C TYR A 19 38.32 14.58 -6.08
N GLN A 20 37.01 14.55 -6.05
CA GLN A 20 36.20 13.68 -6.96
C GLN A 20 36.28 14.17 -8.40
N GLN A 21 36.30 15.49 -8.63
CA GLN A 21 36.48 16.01 -9.98
C GLN A 21 37.86 15.58 -10.55
N ILE A 22 38.93 15.65 -9.75
CA ILE A 22 40.26 15.17 -10.15
C ILE A 22 40.22 13.67 -10.46
N ALA A 23 39.65 12.86 -9.56
CA ALA A 23 39.56 11.41 -9.76
C ALA A 23 38.79 11.06 -11.03
N ASN A 24 37.59 11.63 -11.23
CA ASN A 24 36.73 11.36 -12.40
C ASN A 24 37.41 11.75 -13.70
N GLN A 25 38.10 12.89 -13.76
CA GLN A 25 38.79 13.34 -14.97
C GLN A 25 40.02 12.47 -15.27
N LEU A 26 40.76 12.02 -14.26
CA LEU A 26 41.85 11.06 -14.45
C LEU A 26 41.32 9.70 -14.98
N VAL A 27 40.18 9.21 -14.48
CA VAL A 27 39.52 8.00 -15.03
C VAL A 27 39.15 8.23 -16.51
N SER A 28 38.57 9.38 -16.86
CA SER A 28 38.27 9.69 -18.26
C SER A 28 39.53 9.66 -19.14
N LEU A 29 40.61 10.28 -18.72
CA LEU A 29 41.87 10.30 -19.44
C LEU A 29 42.46 8.89 -19.62
N ILE A 30 42.30 8.02 -18.63
CA ILE A 30 42.72 6.60 -18.71
C ILE A 30 41.85 5.86 -19.74
N ARG A 31 40.54 6.05 -19.68
CA ARG A 31 39.58 5.44 -20.62
C ARG A 31 39.78 5.91 -22.07
N ASP A 32 40.09 7.17 -22.25
CA ASP A 32 40.34 7.77 -23.56
C ASP A 32 41.74 7.37 -24.11
N GLY A 33 42.53 6.60 -23.35
CA GLY A 33 43.82 6.12 -23.76
C GLY A 33 44.94 7.16 -23.73
N LEU A 34 44.68 8.39 -23.24
CA LEU A 34 45.65 9.42 -23.07
C LEU A 34 46.64 9.12 -21.93
N LEU A 35 46.14 8.48 -20.87
CA LEU A 35 46.92 7.92 -19.80
C LEU A 35 46.97 6.40 -19.92
N LYS A 36 48.13 5.86 -20.36
CA LYS A 36 48.27 4.43 -20.67
C LYS A 36 48.57 3.61 -19.40
N ALA A 37 48.16 2.33 -19.40
CA ALA A 37 48.50 1.37 -18.36
C ALA A 37 49.99 1.31 -18.10
N GLY A 38 50.40 1.27 -16.83
CA GLY A 38 51.79 1.31 -16.41
C GLY A 38 52.44 2.70 -16.41
N MET A 39 51.76 3.76 -16.89
CA MET A 39 52.28 5.12 -16.91
C MET A 39 52.38 5.68 -15.49
N LYS A 40 53.46 6.40 -15.22
CA LYS A 40 53.72 7.07 -13.92
C LYS A 40 52.89 8.36 -13.84
N LEU A 41 52.16 8.55 -12.78
CA LEU A 41 51.46 9.79 -12.45
C LEU A 41 52.40 10.76 -11.73
N PRO A 42 52.14 12.09 -11.80
CA PRO A 42 52.83 13.08 -10.99
C PRO A 42 52.72 12.75 -9.48
N SER A 43 53.67 13.13 -8.69
CA SER A 43 53.50 13.01 -7.25
C SER A 43 52.33 13.88 -6.76
N SER A 44 51.72 13.52 -5.63
CA SER A 44 50.60 14.32 -5.08
C SER A 44 51.01 15.81 -4.81
N ARG A 45 52.30 16.08 -4.58
CA ARG A 45 52.80 17.43 -4.42
C ARG A 45 52.93 18.17 -5.75
N GLU A 46 53.40 17.50 -6.78
CA GLU A 46 53.51 18.07 -8.13
C GLU A 46 52.14 18.36 -8.74
N LEU A 47 51.23 17.41 -8.68
CA LEU A 47 49.87 17.59 -9.22
C LEU A 47 49.11 18.69 -8.45
N ALA A 48 49.28 18.76 -7.12
CA ALA A 48 48.68 19.80 -6.30
C ALA A 48 49.15 21.21 -6.71
N ASN A 49 50.45 21.35 -6.97
CA ASN A 49 51.02 22.61 -7.45
C ASN A 49 50.50 22.97 -8.87
N LEU A 50 50.46 22.01 -9.78
CA LEU A 50 49.92 22.21 -11.13
C LEU A 50 48.47 22.66 -11.15
N LEU A 51 47.61 22.10 -10.26
CA LEU A 51 46.19 22.38 -10.19
C LEU A 51 45.85 23.50 -9.17
N GLN A 52 46.81 24.06 -8.48
CA GLN A 52 46.66 25.07 -7.42
C GLN A 52 45.61 24.62 -6.34
N VAL A 53 45.73 23.39 -5.88
CA VAL A 53 44.91 22.80 -4.83
C VAL A 53 45.78 22.33 -3.65
N HIS A 54 45.13 22.07 -2.51
CA HIS A 54 45.87 21.53 -1.37
C HIS A 54 46.33 20.09 -1.63
N ARG A 55 47.54 19.72 -1.20
CA ARG A 55 48.10 18.37 -1.37
C ARG A 55 47.14 17.26 -0.88
N LYS A 56 46.45 17.49 0.24
CA LYS A 56 45.47 16.53 0.79
C LYS A 56 44.34 16.22 -0.22
N THR A 57 43.92 17.18 -1.04
CA THR A 57 42.89 17.00 -2.05
C THR A 57 43.33 16.02 -3.15
N VAL A 58 44.59 16.15 -3.61
CA VAL A 58 45.14 15.21 -4.59
C VAL A 58 45.40 13.84 -3.97
N THR A 59 45.83 13.80 -2.70
CA THR A 59 45.97 12.50 -2.00
C THR A 59 44.68 11.79 -1.90
N ALA A 60 43.57 12.47 -1.54
CA ALA A 60 42.24 11.89 -1.48
C ALA A 60 41.74 11.37 -2.88
N ALA A 61 42.07 12.12 -3.95
CA ALA A 61 41.76 11.65 -5.31
C ALA A 61 42.56 10.40 -5.70
N TYR A 62 43.84 10.34 -5.31
CA TYR A 62 44.67 9.16 -5.57
C TYR A 62 44.24 7.95 -4.72
N ASP A 63 43.88 8.17 -3.46
CA ASP A 63 43.37 7.11 -2.59
C ASP A 63 42.07 6.51 -3.17
N GLU A 64 41.16 7.37 -3.64
CA GLU A 64 39.94 6.94 -4.32
C GLU A 64 40.21 6.09 -5.58
N LEU A 65 41.14 6.56 -6.43
CA LEU A 65 41.54 5.84 -7.64
C LEU A 65 42.27 4.53 -7.31
N ALA A 66 43.03 4.46 -6.23
CA ALA A 66 43.68 3.23 -5.79
C ALA A 66 42.69 2.21 -5.25
N VAL A 67 41.66 2.63 -4.46
CA VAL A 67 40.57 1.78 -3.98
C VAL A 67 39.76 1.22 -5.14
N GLN A 68 39.54 2.02 -6.18
CA GLN A 68 38.85 1.59 -7.39
C GLN A 68 39.70 0.74 -8.35
N GLY A 69 41.02 0.56 -8.07
CA GLY A 69 41.93 -0.23 -8.88
C GLY A 69 42.44 0.43 -10.16
N TRP A 70 42.21 1.76 -10.34
CA TRP A 70 42.72 2.51 -11.51
C TRP A 70 44.20 2.80 -11.42
N ILE A 71 44.72 2.96 -10.20
CA ILE A 71 46.13 3.23 -9.97
C ILE A 71 46.71 2.34 -8.88
N VAL A 72 48.04 2.13 -8.92
CA VAL A 72 48.76 1.29 -7.98
C VAL A 72 49.94 2.11 -7.41
N SER A 73 50.16 2.03 -6.10
CA SER A 73 51.30 2.62 -5.44
C SER A 73 52.48 1.66 -5.44
N HIS A 74 53.62 2.09 -5.96
CA HIS A 74 54.87 1.36 -5.84
C HIS A 74 55.80 2.05 -4.80
N PRO A 75 56.21 1.35 -3.73
CA PRO A 75 57.06 1.91 -2.71
C PRO A 75 58.31 2.53 -3.31
N LYS A 76 58.62 3.75 -2.91
CA LYS A 76 59.76 4.58 -3.37
C LYS A 76 59.76 4.97 -4.86
N LYS A 77 58.81 4.47 -5.67
CA LYS A 77 58.73 4.77 -7.11
C LYS A 77 57.59 5.72 -7.46
N GLY A 78 56.52 5.78 -6.63
CA GLY A 78 55.36 6.65 -6.79
C GLY A 78 54.08 5.94 -7.25
N MET A 79 53.14 6.71 -7.78
CA MET A 79 51.84 6.23 -8.25
C MET A 79 51.89 5.93 -9.75
N PHE A 80 51.30 4.80 -10.15
CA PHE A 80 51.28 4.34 -11.53
C PHE A 80 49.85 3.93 -11.90
N ILE A 81 49.50 4.09 -13.17
CA ILE A 81 48.25 3.56 -13.69
C ILE A 81 48.33 2.03 -13.66
N SER A 82 47.28 1.40 -13.19
CA SER A 82 47.19 -0.06 -13.11
C SER A 82 47.39 -0.72 -14.48
N THR A 83 48.17 -1.81 -14.52
CA THR A 83 48.32 -2.61 -15.73
C THR A 83 47.12 -3.53 -15.96
N VAL A 84 46.36 -3.81 -14.91
CA VAL A 84 45.07 -4.50 -14.97
C VAL A 84 44.00 -3.46 -14.64
N LEU A 85 43.51 -2.79 -15.66
CA LEU A 85 42.44 -1.81 -15.49
C LEU A 85 41.14 -2.50 -15.11
N PRO A 86 40.32 -1.90 -14.23
CA PRO A 86 38.98 -2.42 -14.00
C PRO A 86 38.25 -2.55 -15.33
N GLU A 87 37.84 -3.78 -15.70
CA GLU A 87 36.97 -4.00 -16.84
C GLU A 87 35.60 -3.40 -16.55
N LEU A 88 35.49 -2.10 -16.76
CA LEU A 88 34.22 -1.47 -16.98
C LEU A 88 34.10 -1.26 -18.50
N ASP A 89 33.65 -2.28 -19.18
CA ASP A 89 32.83 -2.06 -20.37
C ASP A 89 31.46 -1.61 -19.87
N PRO A 90 31.17 -0.29 -19.80
CA PRO A 90 29.78 0.11 -19.79
C PRO A 90 29.31 -0.29 -21.19
N LYS A 91 28.52 -1.34 -21.33
CA LYS A 91 27.67 -1.51 -22.49
C LYS A 91 27.09 -0.13 -22.77
N ARG A 92 27.53 0.52 -23.86
CA ARG A 92 26.92 1.76 -24.29
C ARG A 92 25.45 1.48 -24.37
N TRP A 93 24.68 2.05 -23.43
CA TRP A 93 23.25 2.10 -23.57
C TRP A 93 23.02 2.93 -24.84
N SER A 94 22.91 2.25 -25.96
CA SER A 94 22.40 2.90 -27.15
C SER A 94 21.02 3.41 -26.77
N ARG A 95 20.82 4.71 -26.83
CA ARG A 95 19.50 5.35 -26.84
C ARG A 95 18.77 5.01 -28.15
N GLN A 96 18.84 3.78 -28.61
CA GLN A 96 17.85 3.32 -29.55
C GLN A 96 16.57 3.20 -28.72
N PRO A 97 15.49 3.88 -29.13
CA PRO A 97 14.18 3.57 -28.55
C PRO A 97 14.06 2.07 -28.67
N LEU A 98 13.83 1.39 -27.53
CA LEU A 98 13.45 0.00 -27.53
C LEU A 98 12.32 -0.10 -28.54
N SER A 99 12.60 -0.67 -29.72
CA SER A 99 11.54 -1.02 -30.65
C SER A 99 10.56 -1.85 -29.84
N GLN A 100 9.28 -1.51 -29.87
CA GLN A 100 8.23 -2.11 -29.04
C GLN A 100 8.05 -3.62 -29.21
N GLU A 101 8.97 -4.28 -29.92
CA GLU A 101 8.98 -5.70 -30.24
C GLU A 101 10.29 -6.40 -29.89
N GLN A 102 10.99 -5.99 -28.81
CA GLN A 102 11.92 -6.92 -28.22
C GLN A 102 11.10 -8.09 -27.63
N ASP A 103 11.23 -9.24 -28.30
CA ASP A 103 10.65 -10.50 -27.90
C ASP A 103 11.06 -10.80 -26.44
N ASN A 104 10.19 -10.42 -25.50
CA ASN A 104 10.35 -10.66 -24.07
C ASN A 104 10.15 -12.14 -23.72
N ARG A 105 10.34 -13.05 -24.69
CA ARG A 105 10.24 -14.49 -24.43
C ARG A 105 11.37 -14.93 -23.52
N VAL A 106 10.97 -15.50 -22.40
CA VAL A 106 11.91 -16.18 -21.51
C VAL A 106 12.54 -17.33 -22.31
N PRO A 107 13.88 -17.48 -22.35
CA PRO A 107 14.56 -18.44 -23.23
C PRO A 107 14.37 -19.92 -22.84
N PHE A 108 13.44 -20.23 -21.97
CA PHE A 108 13.08 -21.58 -21.52
C PHE A 108 11.59 -21.69 -21.26
N PHE A 109 11.05 -22.88 -21.27
CA PHE A 109 9.65 -23.14 -20.98
C PHE A 109 9.37 -22.81 -19.51
N TYR A 110 8.64 -21.73 -19.27
CA TYR A 110 8.22 -21.29 -17.94
C TYR A 110 6.70 -21.18 -17.90
N THR A 111 6.06 -22.02 -17.12
CA THR A 111 4.63 -21.91 -16.85
C THR A 111 4.45 -21.00 -15.66
N MET A 112 4.03 -19.78 -15.89
CA MET A 112 3.64 -18.85 -14.81
C MET A 112 2.43 -19.40 -14.07
N ALA A 113 2.65 -19.77 -12.83
CA ALA A 113 1.60 -20.34 -11.99
C ALA A 113 0.60 -19.26 -11.60
N HIS A 114 0.27 -18.22 -12.14
CA HIS A 114 -0.77 -17.30 -11.65
C HIS A 114 -0.74 -15.85 -12.16
N ALA A 115 -1.02 -15.62 -13.39
CA ALA A 115 -1.34 -14.26 -13.80
C ALA A 115 -2.73 -14.16 -14.45
N LYS A 116 -3.65 -15.03 -14.09
CA LYS A 116 -5.03 -14.82 -14.50
C LYS A 116 -5.59 -13.68 -13.68
N ASN A 117 -5.81 -12.53 -14.33
CA ASN A 117 -6.56 -11.37 -13.86
C ASN A 117 -5.89 -10.38 -12.89
N PHE A 118 -4.58 -10.20 -12.92
CA PHE A 118 -4.02 -8.96 -12.39
C PHE A 118 -4.15 -7.86 -13.46
N GLU A 119 -5.19 -7.05 -13.37
CA GLU A 119 -5.19 -5.78 -14.09
C GLU A 119 -4.06 -4.91 -13.52
N PRO A 120 -3.16 -4.38 -14.38
CA PRO A 120 -2.15 -3.45 -13.90
C PRO A 120 -2.85 -2.23 -13.26
N PRO A 121 -2.29 -1.64 -12.20
CA PRO A 121 -2.84 -0.43 -11.63
C PRO A 121 -2.95 0.62 -12.72
N ILE A 122 -4.12 1.26 -12.84
CA ILE A 122 -4.37 2.31 -13.81
C ILE A 122 -3.34 3.42 -13.58
N SER A 123 -2.65 3.84 -14.64
CA SER A 123 -1.72 4.96 -14.56
C SER A 123 -2.47 6.24 -14.20
N LEU A 124 -2.23 6.77 -13.01
CA LEU A 124 -2.89 7.99 -12.49
C LEU A 124 -2.30 9.29 -13.07
N GLY A 125 -1.32 9.20 -13.97
CA GLY A 125 -0.50 10.35 -14.37
C GLY A 125 -1.14 11.37 -15.30
N TYR A 126 -2.40 11.18 -15.73
CA TYR A 126 -3.03 12.00 -16.76
C TYR A 126 -4.44 12.48 -16.44
N TYR A 127 -4.92 12.33 -15.19
CA TYR A 127 -6.27 12.71 -14.80
C TYR A 127 -6.25 13.81 -13.75
N ASP A 128 -7.08 14.83 -13.97
CA ASP A 128 -7.24 15.94 -13.02
C ASP A 128 -8.03 15.50 -11.78
N TRP A 129 -8.96 14.56 -11.97
CA TRP A 129 -9.86 14.06 -10.94
C TRP A 129 -9.86 12.53 -10.89
N VAL A 130 -9.96 11.98 -9.67
CA VAL A 130 -10.02 10.54 -9.46
C VAL A 130 -11.13 10.21 -8.47
N ILE A 131 -12.08 9.37 -8.89
CA ILE A 131 -13.02 8.74 -7.98
C ILE A 131 -12.40 7.42 -7.52
N ASP A 132 -11.95 7.39 -6.30
CA ASP A 132 -11.35 6.21 -5.68
C ASP A 132 -12.40 5.28 -5.01
N ASP A 133 -11.93 4.24 -4.36
CA ASP A 133 -12.73 3.19 -3.72
C ASP A 133 -12.98 3.46 -2.21
N GLY A 134 -13.05 4.73 -1.81
CA GLY A 134 -13.19 5.16 -0.42
C GLY A 134 -11.85 5.26 0.30
N LEU A 135 -10.95 6.11 -0.19
CA LEU A 135 -9.70 6.47 0.48
C LEU A 135 -9.90 7.68 1.40
N PRO A 136 -9.15 7.79 2.50
CA PRO A 136 -9.15 8.99 3.33
C PRO A 136 -8.46 10.15 2.62
N ASP A 137 -8.81 11.36 3.00
CA ASP A 137 -8.12 12.57 2.56
C ASP A 137 -6.79 12.73 3.28
N ALA A 138 -5.70 12.41 2.60
CA ALA A 138 -4.35 12.51 3.16
C ALA A 138 -3.97 13.94 3.57
N ARG A 139 -4.64 14.98 3.01
CA ARG A 139 -4.43 16.40 3.37
C ARG A 139 -4.86 16.69 4.81
N LEU A 140 -5.74 15.87 5.39
CA LEU A 140 -6.23 16.03 6.76
C LEU A 140 -5.36 15.30 7.79
N ALA A 141 -4.55 14.33 7.36
CA ALA A 141 -3.77 13.49 8.26
C ALA A 141 -2.71 14.30 9.03
N PRO A 142 -2.45 14.00 10.32
CA PRO A 142 -1.48 14.72 11.14
C PRO A 142 -0.04 14.29 10.82
N LEU A 143 0.34 14.40 9.53
CA LEU A 143 1.63 13.91 9.02
C LEU A 143 2.82 14.64 9.64
N ASP A 144 2.72 15.95 9.86
CA ASP A 144 3.80 16.73 10.48
C ASP A 144 4.13 16.23 11.90
N THR A 145 3.10 15.87 12.68
CA THR A 145 3.28 15.31 14.02
C THR A 145 3.92 13.93 13.94
N LEU A 146 3.43 13.07 13.05
CA LEU A 146 3.98 11.74 12.81
C LEU A 146 5.44 11.79 12.36
N LEU A 147 5.75 12.62 11.37
CA LEU A 147 7.12 12.76 10.83
C LEU A 147 8.08 13.37 11.83
N ARG A 148 7.65 14.29 12.68
CA ARG A 148 8.46 14.87 13.76
C ARG A 148 8.86 13.80 14.78
N ASP A 149 7.91 12.95 15.20
CA ASP A 149 8.22 11.86 16.13
C ASP A 149 9.10 10.80 15.46
N TYR A 150 8.82 10.42 14.22
CA TYR A 150 9.65 9.53 13.42
C TYR A 150 11.10 10.02 13.33
N LYS A 151 11.30 11.31 12.96
CA LYS A 151 12.62 11.94 12.89
C LYS A 151 13.34 11.93 14.23
N SER A 152 12.64 12.25 15.31
CA SER A 152 13.16 12.21 16.68
C SER A 152 13.72 10.83 17.05
N ARG A 153 13.05 9.77 16.62
CA ARG A 153 13.46 8.38 16.87
C ARG A 153 14.72 8.00 16.11
N ILE A 154 14.83 8.40 14.83
CA ILE A 154 16.05 8.18 14.03
C ILE A 154 17.28 8.81 14.67
N GLN A 155 17.13 9.96 15.31
CA GLN A 155 18.24 10.69 15.91
C GLN A 155 18.75 10.12 17.25
N LYS A 156 18.07 9.11 17.83
CA LYS A 156 18.51 8.48 19.08
C LYS A 156 19.78 7.65 18.86
N LYS A 157 20.83 7.88 19.70
CA LYS A 157 22.14 7.22 19.59
C LYS A 157 22.12 5.68 19.60
N ASN A 158 21.07 5.07 20.13
CA ASN A 158 20.97 3.60 20.30
C ASN A 158 20.01 2.92 19.30
N ILE A 159 19.69 3.57 18.18
CA ILE A 159 18.74 3.07 17.19
C ILE A 159 19.09 1.66 16.68
N TYR A 160 20.39 1.41 16.44
CA TYR A 160 20.87 0.12 15.93
C TYR A 160 20.71 -1.03 16.94
N LYS A 161 20.78 -0.76 18.26
CA LYS A 161 20.56 -1.78 19.30
C LYS A 161 19.08 -2.19 19.37
N GLY A 162 18.15 -1.24 19.15
CA GLY A 162 16.72 -1.51 19.08
C GLY A 162 16.33 -2.31 17.83
N SER A 163 16.94 -2.01 16.68
CA SER A 163 16.59 -2.63 15.40
C SER A 163 16.86 -4.13 15.36
N ALA A 164 17.92 -4.61 16.01
CA ALA A 164 18.27 -6.04 16.05
C ALA A 164 17.25 -6.89 16.84
N ASN A 165 16.58 -6.29 17.84
CA ASN A 165 15.70 -6.96 18.77
C ASN A 165 14.20 -6.68 18.52
N THR A 166 13.83 -6.02 17.40
CA THR A 166 12.41 -5.77 17.10
C THR A 166 11.67 -7.09 16.86
N PRO A 167 10.63 -7.39 17.62
CA PRO A 167 9.86 -8.63 17.45
C PRO A 167 9.22 -8.70 16.06
N SER A 168 9.15 -9.90 15.50
CA SER A 168 8.42 -10.14 14.24
C SER A 168 6.91 -9.86 14.36
N ALA A 169 6.38 -9.79 15.58
CA ALA A 169 5.00 -9.37 15.85
C ALA A 169 4.76 -7.87 15.62
N GLY A 170 5.81 -7.08 15.45
CA GLY A 170 5.77 -5.61 15.39
C GLY A 170 6.14 -4.97 16.73
N SER A 171 6.28 -3.64 16.72
CA SER A 171 6.66 -2.84 17.88
C SER A 171 5.80 -3.16 19.10
N LEU A 172 6.45 -3.36 20.24
CA LEU A 172 5.73 -3.58 21.51
C LEU A 172 4.93 -2.33 21.89
N LEU A 173 5.51 -1.14 21.71
CA LEU A 173 4.81 0.12 22.01
C LEU A 173 3.52 0.28 21.19
N LEU A 174 3.54 -0.08 19.91
CA LEU A 174 2.32 -0.02 19.10
C LEU A 174 1.31 -1.08 19.52
N ARG A 175 1.75 -2.30 19.86
CA ARG A 175 0.82 -3.35 20.34
C ARG A 175 0.19 -2.97 21.68
N GLU A 176 0.93 -2.38 22.61
CA GLU A 176 0.41 -1.87 23.89
C GLU A 176 -0.59 -0.71 23.67
N ALA A 177 -0.26 0.24 22.79
CA ALA A 177 -1.18 1.31 22.42
C ALA A 177 -2.47 0.80 21.78
N LEU A 178 -2.37 -0.23 20.91
CA LEU A 178 -3.52 -0.86 20.27
C LEU A 178 -4.38 -1.65 21.26
N VAL A 179 -3.81 -2.32 22.27
CA VAL A 179 -4.59 -3.00 23.32
C VAL A 179 -5.57 -2.01 23.96
N ASN A 180 -5.09 -0.86 24.42
CA ASN A 180 -5.93 0.17 25.02
C ASN A 180 -6.92 0.77 24.01
N TYR A 181 -6.45 1.09 22.82
CA TYR A 181 -7.30 1.66 21.77
C TYR A 181 -8.45 0.72 21.38
N LEU A 182 -8.21 -0.57 21.25
CA LEU A 182 -9.23 -1.57 20.91
C LEU A 182 -10.21 -1.80 22.06
N ALA A 183 -9.74 -1.79 23.31
CA ALA A 183 -10.61 -1.86 24.48
C ALA A 183 -11.55 -0.64 24.53
N ASP A 184 -11.02 0.57 24.38
CA ASP A 184 -11.77 1.83 24.52
C ASP A 184 -12.75 2.07 23.36
N THR A 185 -12.36 1.71 22.13
CA THR A 185 -13.16 2.05 20.94
C THR A 185 -14.02 0.91 20.42
N ARG A 186 -13.61 -0.35 20.66
CA ARG A 186 -14.23 -1.57 20.09
C ARG A 186 -14.71 -2.59 21.12
N GLY A 187 -14.50 -2.31 22.42
CA GLY A 187 -14.84 -3.25 23.49
C GLY A 187 -14.10 -4.59 23.40
N MET A 188 -12.95 -4.62 22.74
CA MET A 188 -12.16 -5.84 22.55
C MET A 188 -11.14 -6.00 23.69
N ALA A 189 -11.29 -7.06 24.49
CA ALA A 189 -10.33 -7.43 25.55
C ALA A 189 -9.24 -8.34 24.94
N VAL A 190 -8.14 -7.76 24.49
CA VAL A 190 -7.00 -8.46 23.89
C VAL A 190 -5.70 -8.13 24.62
N ASN A 191 -4.71 -9.03 24.53
CA ASN A 191 -3.37 -8.83 25.06
C ASN A 191 -2.37 -8.59 23.91
N THR A 192 -1.18 -8.08 24.23
CA THR A 192 -0.12 -7.83 23.26
C THR A 192 0.35 -9.06 22.49
N ASP A 193 0.24 -10.26 23.07
CA ASP A 193 0.57 -11.54 22.44
C ASP A 193 -0.54 -12.09 21.53
N GLN A 194 -1.69 -11.44 21.53
CA GLN A 194 -2.81 -11.68 20.62
C GLN A 194 -2.86 -10.66 19.45
N LEU A 195 -1.80 -9.86 19.29
CA LEU A 195 -1.71 -8.83 18.26
C LEU A 195 -0.48 -9.04 17.37
N LEU A 196 -0.69 -8.93 16.06
CA LEU A 196 0.33 -8.89 15.02
C LEU A 196 0.16 -7.62 14.20
N ILE A 197 1.21 -6.81 14.10
CA ILE A 197 1.23 -5.65 13.18
C ILE A 197 1.47 -6.13 11.75
N THR A 198 0.72 -5.60 10.79
CA THR A 198 0.78 -5.99 9.38
C THR A 198 1.00 -4.78 8.47
N GLN A 199 1.36 -5.01 7.20
CA GLN A 199 1.42 -3.96 6.19
C GLN A 199 0.03 -3.73 5.55
N GLY A 200 -0.90 -3.18 6.36
CA GLY A 200 -2.30 -2.99 6.01
C GLY A 200 -3.12 -4.27 6.11
N ALA A 201 -4.45 -4.13 5.94
CA ALA A 201 -5.40 -5.23 6.06
C ALA A 201 -5.14 -6.37 5.07
N GLN A 202 -4.72 -6.07 3.84
CA GLN A 202 -4.49 -7.08 2.79
C GLN A 202 -3.46 -8.14 3.21
N MET A 203 -2.39 -7.73 3.93
CA MET A 203 -1.43 -8.70 4.48
C MET A 203 -2.06 -9.56 5.58
N GLY A 204 -2.92 -8.98 6.41
CA GLY A 204 -3.69 -9.73 7.42
C GLY A 204 -4.60 -10.77 6.78
N ILE A 205 -5.33 -10.40 5.72
CA ILE A 205 -6.18 -11.32 4.95
C ILE A 205 -5.35 -12.47 4.37
N TYR A 206 -4.21 -12.16 3.73
CA TYR A 206 -3.32 -13.18 3.17
C TYR A 206 -2.80 -14.15 4.25
N ILE A 207 -2.35 -13.63 5.39
CA ILE A 207 -1.83 -14.43 6.51
C ILE A 207 -2.94 -15.33 7.07
N ALA A 208 -4.13 -14.76 7.36
CA ALA A 208 -5.27 -15.52 7.87
C ALA A 208 -5.67 -16.65 6.91
N ALA A 209 -5.81 -16.33 5.62
CA ALA A 209 -6.15 -17.32 4.60
C ALA A 209 -5.09 -18.42 4.48
N ARG A 210 -3.81 -18.06 4.50
CA ARG A 210 -2.70 -19.02 4.39
C ARG A 210 -2.60 -19.97 5.57
N LEU A 211 -3.02 -19.54 6.75
CA LEU A 211 -3.07 -20.38 7.96
C LEU A 211 -4.28 -21.30 7.99
N LEU A 212 -5.43 -20.82 7.51
CA LEU A 212 -6.71 -21.50 7.67
C LEU A 212 -7.11 -22.35 6.46
N LEU A 213 -6.58 -22.09 5.27
CA LEU A 213 -6.98 -22.72 4.03
C LEU A 213 -5.88 -23.58 3.40
N ARG A 214 -6.28 -24.74 2.92
CA ARG A 214 -5.50 -25.64 2.07
C ARG A 214 -6.19 -25.77 0.71
N PRO A 215 -5.51 -26.22 -0.35
CA PRO A 215 -6.16 -26.51 -1.61
C PRO A 215 -7.37 -27.45 -1.45
N GLY A 216 -8.52 -27.04 -1.97
CA GLY A 216 -9.78 -27.76 -1.85
C GLY A 216 -10.66 -27.38 -0.65
N ASP A 217 -10.13 -26.67 0.36
CA ASP A 217 -10.92 -26.17 1.49
C ASP A 217 -11.97 -25.16 1.06
N MET A 218 -13.03 -25.04 1.84
CA MET A 218 -14.16 -24.19 1.53
C MET A 218 -14.11 -22.88 2.31
N VAL A 219 -14.25 -21.77 1.59
CA VAL A 219 -14.36 -20.43 2.15
C VAL A 219 -15.69 -19.79 1.71
N VAL A 220 -16.44 -19.26 2.67
CA VAL A 220 -17.67 -18.51 2.40
C VAL A 220 -17.35 -17.02 2.36
N VAL A 221 -17.91 -16.32 1.35
CA VAL A 221 -17.73 -14.86 1.15
C VAL A 221 -19.07 -14.22 0.77
N GLY A 222 -19.21 -12.93 1.02
CA GLY A 222 -20.35 -12.16 0.51
C GLY A 222 -20.24 -11.89 -0.99
N GLU A 223 -21.39 -11.78 -1.66
CA GLU A 223 -21.51 -11.44 -3.09
C GLU A 223 -22.55 -10.32 -3.29
N PRO A 224 -22.17 -9.16 -3.91
CA PRO A 224 -20.82 -8.81 -4.35
C PRO A 224 -19.87 -8.63 -3.16
N GLY A 225 -18.57 -8.86 -3.35
CA GLY A 225 -17.60 -8.86 -2.27
C GLY A 225 -16.24 -8.25 -2.64
N TYR A 226 -15.32 -8.27 -1.69
CA TYR A 226 -13.99 -7.72 -1.88
C TYR A 226 -13.13 -8.63 -2.76
N PHE A 227 -12.94 -8.22 -4.00
CA PHE A 227 -12.30 -9.04 -5.03
C PHE A 227 -10.85 -9.42 -4.70
N MET A 228 -10.08 -8.54 -4.03
CA MET A 228 -8.68 -8.83 -3.65
C MET A 228 -8.58 -9.95 -2.61
N ALA A 229 -9.56 -10.06 -1.71
CA ALA A 229 -9.63 -11.20 -0.79
C ALA A 229 -9.97 -12.49 -1.54
N ASN A 230 -10.94 -12.43 -2.44
CA ASN A 230 -11.33 -13.59 -3.27
C ASN A 230 -10.16 -14.11 -4.10
N GLN A 231 -9.35 -13.21 -4.70
CA GLN A 231 -8.15 -13.60 -5.43
C GLN A 231 -7.14 -14.34 -4.55
N VAL A 232 -6.93 -13.90 -3.30
CA VAL A 232 -6.07 -14.62 -2.36
C VAL A 232 -6.58 -16.03 -2.10
N PHE A 233 -7.89 -16.20 -1.88
CA PHE A 233 -8.48 -17.51 -1.61
C PHE A 233 -8.36 -18.46 -2.83
N GLU A 234 -8.62 -17.93 -4.01
CA GLU A 234 -8.45 -18.66 -5.28
C GLU A 234 -7.00 -19.10 -5.52
N GLN A 235 -6.03 -18.21 -5.28
CA GLN A 235 -4.60 -18.51 -5.40
C GLN A 235 -4.15 -19.61 -4.43
N LEU A 236 -4.77 -19.71 -3.26
CA LEU A 236 -4.51 -20.77 -2.30
C LEU A 236 -5.22 -22.09 -2.67
N GLY A 237 -5.97 -22.11 -3.77
CA GLY A 237 -6.71 -23.28 -4.23
C GLY A 237 -7.99 -23.55 -3.43
N ALA A 238 -8.49 -22.61 -2.64
CA ALA A 238 -9.73 -22.76 -1.91
C ALA A 238 -10.94 -22.68 -2.84
N LYS A 239 -12.01 -23.35 -2.45
CA LYS A 239 -13.33 -23.30 -3.13
C LYS A 239 -14.15 -22.18 -2.50
N ILE A 240 -14.44 -21.13 -3.28
CA ILE A 240 -15.23 -20.00 -2.83
C ILE A 240 -16.72 -20.32 -2.96
N ILE A 241 -17.45 -20.17 -1.85
CA ILE A 241 -18.92 -20.27 -1.81
C ILE A 241 -19.43 -18.84 -1.57
N ARG A 242 -20.23 -18.35 -2.51
CA ARG A 242 -20.76 -16.98 -2.48
C ARG A 242 -22.14 -16.97 -1.85
N VAL A 243 -22.35 -16.03 -0.92
CA VAL A 243 -23.60 -15.81 -0.20
C VAL A 243 -24.06 -14.38 -0.48
N VAL A 244 -25.34 -14.20 -0.75
CA VAL A 244 -25.93 -12.91 -1.09
C VAL A 244 -25.70 -11.89 0.03
N VAL A 245 -25.41 -10.65 -0.35
CA VAL A 245 -25.38 -9.48 0.52
C VAL A 245 -26.57 -8.59 0.14
N ASP A 246 -27.51 -8.43 1.07
CA ASP A 246 -28.68 -7.57 0.94
C ASP A 246 -28.55 -6.27 1.77
N SER A 247 -29.65 -5.55 1.98
CA SER A 247 -29.68 -4.31 2.76
C SER A 247 -29.30 -4.47 4.24
N GLU A 248 -29.37 -5.68 4.78
CA GLU A 248 -28.94 -6.01 6.17
C GLU A 248 -27.59 -6.70 6.24
N GLY A 249 -26.84 -6.74 5.15
CA GLY A 249 -25.53 -7.38 5.03
C GLY A 249 -25.60 -8.81 4.54
N LEU A 250 -24.64 -9.65 4.94
CA LEU A 250 -24.56 -11.07 4.53
C LEU A 250 -25.83 -11.83 4.96
N VAL A 251 -26.44 -12.58 4.04
CA VAL A 251 -27.64 -13.40 4.34
C VAL A 251 -27.23 -14.65 5.11
N VAL A 252 -27.27 -14.58 6.45
CA VAL A 252 -26.74 -15.61 7.36
C VAL A 252 -27.53 -16.92 7.27
N ASP A 253 -28.81 -16.90 6.90
CA ASP A 253 -29.59 -18.11 6.69
C ASP A 253 -29.04 -19.00 5.56
N GLN A 254 -28.46 -18.38 4.50
CA GLN A 254 -27.76 -19.15 3.47
C GLN A 254 -26.50 -19.81 4.01
N VAL A 255 -25.77 -19.13 4.92
CA VAL A 255 -24.60 -19.71 5.62
C VAL A 255 -25.04 -20.92 6.43
N ALA A 256 -26.13 -20.83 7.17
CA ALA A 256 -26.66 -21.93 7.97
C ALA A 256 -27.02 -23.16 7.09
N GLU A 257 -27.65 -22.94 5.93
CA GLU A 257 -27.95 -24.03 4.98
C GLU A 257 -26.68 -24.65 4.36
N ILE A 258 -25.64 -23.86 4.12
CA ILE A 258 -24.33 -24.37 3.66
C ILE A 258 -23.71 -25.25 4.75
N CYS A 259 -23.67 -24.78 6.00
CA CYS A 259 -23.11 -25.51 7.12
C CYS A 259 -23.77 -26.87 7.39
N LYS A 260 -25.09 -27.00 7.11
CA LYS A 260 -25.83 -28.29 7.22
C LYS A 260 -25.39 -29.31 6.16
N LYS A 261 -24.94 -28.84 5.00
CA LYS A 261 -24.63 -29.70 3.85
C LYS A 261 -23.18 -30.07 3.73
N GLN A 262 -22.29 -29.18 4.19
CA GLN A 262 -20.86 -29.34 3.99
C GLN A 262 -20.05 -28.57 5.05
N LYS A 263 -18.85 -29.06 5.33
CA LYS A 263 -17.91 -28.37 6.23
C LYS A 263 -17.33 -27.16 5.55
N ILE A 264 -17.36 -26.01 6.20
CA ILE A 264 -16.61 -24.81 5.80
C ILE A 264 -15.40 -24.63 6.74
N ASN A 265 -14.32 -24.08 6.23
CA ASN A 265 -13.09 -23.87 6.98
C ASN A 265 -13.02 -22.44 7.50
N MET A 266 -13.46 -21.48 6.69
CA MET A 266 -13.37 -20.06 6.96
C MET A 266 -14.57 -19.33 6.35
N LEU A 267 -15.03 -18.29 7.04
CA LEU A 267 -15.96 -17.31 6.47
C LEU A 267 -15.30 -15.93 6.57
N TYR A 268 -15.16 -15.25 5.43
CA TYR A 268 -14.66 -13.88 5.35
C TYR A 268 -15.83 -12.90 5.32
N VAL A 269 -15.84 -11.95 6.23
CA VAL A 269 -16.92 -10.97 6.39
C VAL A 269 -16.40 -9.57 6.67
N ILE A 270 -17.07 -8.57 6.10
CA ILE A 270 -16.90 -7.14 6.39
C ILE A 270 -18.21 -6.67 7.04
N PRO A 271 -18.30 -6.67 8.40
CA PRO A 271 -19.57 -6.41 9.06
C PRO A 271 -19.94 -4.92 9.14
N HIS A 272 -18.98 -4.01 9.01
CA HIS A 272 -19.20 -2.57 8.90
C HIS A 272 -18.90 -2.11 7.47
N HIS A 273 -19.78 -1.32 6.90
CA HIS A 273 -19.62 -0.72 5.56
C HIS A 273 -19.09 -1.71 4.52
N HIS A 274 -19.82 -2.84 4.37
CA HIS A 274 -19.44 -3.96 3.50
C HIS A 274 -18.88 -3.50 2.16
N HIS A 275 -17.78 -4.08 1.72
CA HIS A 275 -17.20 -3.79 0.41
C HIS A 275 -17.75 -4.73 -0.66
N PRO A 276 -18.39 -4.26 -1.75
CA PRO A 276 -18.48 -2.84 -2.14
C PRO A 276 -19.78 -2.14 -1.72
N THR A 277 -20.80 -2.83 -1.23
CA THR A 277 -22.19 -2.39 -1.08
C THR A 277 -22.43 -1.34 0.00
N THR A 278 -21.46 -1.08 0.87
CA THR A 278 -21.50 -0.14 2.01
C THR A 278 -22.54 -0.45 3.10
N VAL A 279 -23.23 -1.57 3.01
CA VAL A 279 -24.21 -1.99 4.01
C VAL A 279 -23.55 -2.48 5.30
N THR A 280 -24.26 -2.38 6.41
CA THR A 280 -23.80 -2.87 7.71
C THR A 280 -24.57 -4.12 8.11
N LEU A 281 -23.85 -5.16 8.57
CA LEU A 281 -24.45 -6.40 9.03
C LEU A 281 -25.33 -6.14 10.27
N SER A 282 -26.60 -6.55 10.20
CA SER A 282 -27.57 -6.28 11.26
C SER A 282 -27.21 -7.00 12.57
N PRO A 283 -27.62 -6.48 13.76
CA PRO A 283 -27.33 -7.09 15.06
C PRO A 283 -27.78 -8.55 15.16
N GLN A 284 -28.95 -8.86 14.62
CA GLN A 284 -29.46 -10.22 14.62
C GLN A 284 -28.54 -11.16 13.83
N ARG A 285 -28.13 -10.76 12.63
CA ARG A 285 -27.23 -11.55 11.77
C ARG A 285 -25.83 -11.69 12.37
N ARG A 286 -25.34 -10.68 13.10
CA ARG A 286 -24.06 -10.76 13.86
C ARG A 286 -24.13 -11.88 14.90
N MET A 287 -25.19 -11.93 15.71
CA MET A 287 -25.38 -12.97 16.71
C MET A 287 -25.51 -14.37 16.07
N GLN A 288 -26.33 -14.50 15.03
CA GLN A 288 -26.49 -15.78 14.32
C GLN A 288 -25.16 -16.25 13.73
N LEU A 289 -24.38 -15.37 13.14
CA LEU A 289 -23.11 -15.72 12.49
C LEU A 289 -22.08 -16.21 13.51
N THR A 290 -21.96 -15.57 14.68
CA THR A 290 -21.06 -16.02 15.76
C THR A 290 -21.51 -17.37 16.34
N GLN A 291 -22.82 -17.59 16.51
CA GLN A 291 -23.37 -18.88 16.95
C GLN A 291 -23.05 -20.01 15.94
N LEU A 292 -23.21 -19.74 14.64
CA LEU A 292 -22.88 -20.71 13.59
C LEU A 292 -21.37 -21.04 13.59
N ALA A 293 -20.50 -20.05 13.76
CA ALA A 293 -19.07 -20.26 13.82
C ALA A 293 -18.67 -21.18 15.00
N GLU A 294 -19.28 -21.00 16.14
CA GLU A 294 -19.07 -21.84 17.34
C GLU A 294 -19.64 -23.24 17.13
N GLN A 295 -20.90 -23.35 16.67
CA GLN A 295 -21.60 -24.61 16.46
C GLN A 295 -20.89 -25.50 15.42
N TYR A 296 -20.48 -24.93 14.28
CA TYR A 296 -19.89 -25.66 13.15
C TYR A 296 -18.36 -25.61 13.10
N ARG A 297 -17.74 -24.93 14.07
CA ARG A 297 -16.27 -24.85 14.29
C ARG A 297 -15.49 -24.37 13.07
N PHE A 298 -15.89 -23.24 12.50
CA PHE A 298 -15.14 -22.53 11.48
C PHE A 298 -14.65 -21.17 12.00
N PHE A 299 -13.62 -20.62 11.36
CA PHE A 299 -13.12 -19.29 11.70
C PHE A 299 -13.86 -18.21 10.93
N LEU A 300 -14.23 -17.15 11.64
CA LEU A 300 -14.61 -15.87 11.04
C LEU A 300 -13.37 -15.01 10.85
N VAL A 301 -13.11 -14.55 9.62
CA VAL A 301 -12.13 -13.52 9.34
C VAL A 301 -12.90 -12.23 9.15
N GLU A 302 -12.87 -11.40 10.19
CA GLU A 302 -13.55 -10.10 10.25
C GLU A 302 -12.60 -9.02 9.75
N ASP A 303 -12.88 -8.45 8.58
CA ASP A 303 -12.14 -7.33 8.00
C ASP A 303 -12.88 -6.02 8.30
N ASP A 304 -12.29 -5.21 9.16
CA ASP A 304 -12.90 -4.02 9.72
C ASP A 304 -12.00 -2.80 9.48
N TYR A 305 -11.89 -2.44 8.21
CA TYR A 305 -10.91 -1.49 7.72
C TYR A 305 -11.26 -0.02 7.98
N ASP A 306 -12.54 0.33 8.20
CA ASP A 306 -13.03 1.71 8.36
C ASP A 306 -13.98 1.91 9.54
N TYR A 307 -13.87 1.07 10.57
CA TYR A 307 -14.69 1.08 11.79
C TYR A 307 -14.92 2.48 12.39
N ASP A 308 -13.90 3.31 12.40
CA ASP A 308 -13.91 4.60 13.10
C ASP A 308 -14.78 5.68 12.41
N PHE A 309 -15.31 5.39 11.21
CA PHE A 309 -16.04 6.39 10.41
C PHE A 309 -17.56 6.13 10.41
N HIS A 310 -18.20 6.44 11.55
CA HIS A 310 -19.66 6.43 11.71
C HIS A 310 -20.21 7.83 11.84
N TYR A 311 -21.39 8.08 11.26
CA TYR A 311 -21.96 9.43 11.17
C TYR A 311 -23.22 9.65 12.00
N GLN A 312 -24.00 8.60 12.29
CA GLN A 312 -25.34 8.75 12.88
C GLN A 312 -25.49 8.19 14.29
N SER A 313 -24.73 7.18 14.68
CA SER A 313 -24.85 6.51 15.98
C SER A 313 -23.51 5.92 16.40
N SER A 314 -23.44 5.36 17.60
CA SER A 314 -22.33 4.49 17.96
C SER A 314 -22.34 3.27 17.07
N PRO A 315 -21.16 2.82 16.58
CA PRO A 315 -21.07 1.62 15.77
C PRO A 315 -21.47 0.39 16.57
N TYR A 316 -21.96 -0.64 15.89
CA TYR A 316 -22.07 -1.96 16.51
C TYR A 316 -20.66 -2.47 16.83
N LEU A 317 -20.52 -3.14 17.97
CA LEU A 317 -19.24 -3.72 18.34
C LEU A 317 -18.81 -4.78 17.31
N PRO A 318 -17.50 -4.98 17.05
CA PRO A 318 -17.02 -6.05 16.19
C PRO A 318 -17.47 -7.43 16.65
N LEU A 319 -17.53 -8.40 15.75
CA LEU A 319 -17.79 -9.81 16.11
C LEU A 319 -16.74 -10.33 17.09
N ALA A 320 -15.49 -9.91 16.91
CA ALA A 320 -14.37 -10.23 17.78
C ALA A 320 -14.57 -9.78 19.25
N SER A 321 -15.40 -8.79 19.52
CA SER A 321 -15.67 -8.35 20.90
C SER A 321 -16.45 -9.36 21.72
N SER A 322 -17.26 -10.22 21.08
CA SER A 322 -18.12 -11.21 21.72
C SER A 322 -17.68 -12.67 21.53
N CYS A 323 -16.83 -12.95 20.53
CA CYS A 323 -16.46 -14.32 20.14
C CYS A 323 -14.97 -14.44 19.80
N ASN A 324 -14.09 -14.19 20.79
CA ASN A 324 -12.63 -14.14 20.59
C ASN A 324 -11.99 -15.44 20.11
N ASN A 325 -12.60 -16.62 20.38
CA ASN A 325 -11.98 -17.91 20.08
C ASN A 325 -12.16 -18.38 18.63
N HIS A 326 -13.11 -17.82 17.92
CA HIS A 326 -13.45 -18.21 16.53
C HIS A 326 -13.29 -17.04 15.54
N VAL A 327 -12.84 -15.87 16.00
CA VAL A 327 -12.70 -14.69 15.16
C VAL A 327 -11.23 -14.29 15.03
N ILE A 328 -10.82 -14.04 13.79
CA ILE A 328 -9.59 -13.32 13.46
C ILE A 328 -10.01 -11.94 12.99
N TYR A 329 -9.71 -10.94 13.79
CA TYR A 329 -10.00 -9.54 13.50
C TYR A 329 -8.85 -8.89 12.75
N ILE A 330 -9.15 -8.19 11.66
CA ILE A 330 -8.19 -7.45 10.83
C ILE A 330 -8.60 -5.98 10.83
N GLY A 331 -7.73 -5.13 11.37
CA GLY A 331 -7.93 -3.69 11.40
C GLY A 331 -6.88 -2.95 10.57
N SER A 332 -7.16 -1.69 10.24
CA SER A 332 -6.28 -0.87 9.43
C SER A 332 -6.16 0.55 9.96
N LEU A 333 -4.93 1.01 10.19
CA LEU A 333 -4.65 2.43 10.46
C LEU A 333 -4.49 3.24 9.16
N THR A 334 -4.37 2.57 8.02
CA THR A 334 -4.27 3.21 6.68
C THR A 334 -5.48 4.10 6.39
N LYS A 335 -6.69 3.62 6.72
CA LYS A 335 -7.93 4.35 6.48
C LYS A 335 -8.14 5.48 7.50
N CYS A 336 -7.56 5.37 8.69
CA CYS A 336 -7.63 6.43 9.70
C CYS A 336 -6.67 7.59 9.41
N LEU A 337 -5.62 7.39 8.63
CA LEU A 337 -4.56 8.38 8.40
C LEU A 337 -4.37 8.68 6.90
N ALA A 338 -3.54 7.89 6.23
CA ALA A 338 -3.23 8.11 4.82
C ALA A 338 -2.93 6.78 4.11
N PRO A 339 -3.32 6.64 2.82
CA PRO A 339 -3.22 5.38 2.07
C PRO A 339 -1.80 4.82 1.96
N PHE A 340 -0.79 5.69 1.94
CA PHE A 340 0.61 5.32 1.77
C PHE A 340 1.29 4.80 3.04
N LEU A 341 0.73 5.01 4.23
CA LEU A 341 1.35 4.57 5.49
C LEU A 341 1.33 3.06 5.70
N ARG A 342 0.42 2.36 5.05
CA ARG A 342 0.39 0.89 4.98
C ARG A 342 0.62 0.17 6.31
N VAL A 343 -0.05 0.58 7.39
CA VAL A 343 -0.02 -0.08 8.69
C VAL A 343 -1.40 -0.61 9.03
N GLY A 344 -1.46 -1.88 9.38
CA GLY A 344 -2.64 -2.57 9.89
C GLY A 344 -2.26 -3.50 11.03
N PHE A 345 -3.21 -4.23 11.53
CA PHE A 345 -3.00 -5.22 12.57
C PHE A 345 -4.00 -6.37 12.44
N MET A 346 -3.62 -7.49 13.01
CA MET A 346 -4.41 -8.70 13.11
C MET A 346 -4.50 -9.10 14.58
N SER A 347 -5.69 -9.46 15.03
CA SER A 347 -5.92 -9.98 16.39
C SER A 347 -6.69 -11.29 16.32
N GLY A 348 -6.46 -12.17 17.29
CA GLY A 348 -7.14 -13.46 17.37
C GLY A 348 -6.58 -14.36 18.48
N PRO A 349 -6.96 -15.63 18.50
CA PRO A 349 -6.41 -16.59 19.46
C PRO A 349 -4.88 -16.63 19.42
N LYS A 350 -4.23 -16.65 20.59
CA LYS A 350 -2.77 -16.60 20.69
C LYS A 350 -2.07 -17.64 19.82
N ILE A 351 -2.57 -18.86 19.76
CA ILE A 351 -1.99 -19.93 18.94
C ILE A 351 -1.97 -19.57 17.45
N ILE A 352 -3.01 -18.89 16.96
CA ILE A 352 -3.10 -18.42 15.57
C ILE A 352 -2.13 -17.27 15.34
N ILE A 353 -2.03 -16.34 16.29
CA ILE A 353 -1.11 -15.21 16.20
C ILE A 353 0.34 -15.65 16.24
N ASP A 354 0.70 -16.65 17.06
CA ASP A 354 2.04 -17.24 17.09
C ASP A 354 2.45 -17.81 15.72
N GLU A 355 1.54 -18.51 15.03
CA GLU A 355 1.78 -19.02 13.68
C GLU A 355 1.79 -17.88 12.64
N ALA A 356 0.93 -16.89 12.79
CA ALA A 356 0.91 -15.70 11.93
C ALA A 356 2.23 -14.91 11.99
N ILE A 357 2.83 -14.79 13.18
CA ILE A 357 4.15 -14.15 13.37
C ILE A 357 5.24 -14.90 12.61
N LYS A 358 5.23 -16.25 12.64
CA LYS A 358 6.19 -17.08 11.89
C LYS A 358 6.04 -16.86 10.38
N LEU A 359 4.80 -16.86 9.89
CA LEU A 359 4.51 -16.64 8.48
C LEU A 359 4.88 -15.21 8.04
N ARG A 360 4.53 -14.19 8.82
CA ARG A 360 4.93 -12.81 8.54
C ARG A 360 6.44 -12.68 8.41
N ARG A 361 7.20 -13.35 9.30
CA ARG A 361 8.66 -13.32 9.26
C ARG A 361 9.22 -13.86 7.94
N GLN A 362 8.56 -14.83 7.32
CA GLN A 362 8.95 -15.33 6.00
C GLN A 362 8.66 -14.33 4.86
N ILE A 363 7.62 -13.50 5.02
CA ILE A 363 7.20 -12.52 3.99
C ILE A 363 8.11 -11.29 4.00
N ASN A 364 8.32 -10.66 5.17
CA ASN A 364 9.03 -9.38 5.25
C ASN A 364 9.91 -9.20 6.50
N LEU A 365 10.26 -10.29 7.18
CA LEU A 365 11.05 -10.31 8.44
C LEU A 365 10.41 -9.48 9.56
N ARG A 366 10.19 -8.20 9.35
CA ARG A 366 9.61 -7.20 10.28
C ARG A 366 9.19 -5.95 9.52
N GLY A 367 8.35 -5.10 10.15
CA GLY A 367 7.94 -3.80 9.63
C GLY A 367 8.95 -2.68 9.95
N ASP A 368 8.57 -1.46 9.62
CA ASP A 368 9.26 -0.25 10.05
C ASP A 368 8.90 0.06 11.52
N PHE A 369 9.70 -0.43 12.46
CA PHE A 369 9.45 -0.25 13.88
C PHE A 369 9.46 1.20 14.33
N MET A 370 10.17 2.09 13.63
CA MET A 370 10.18 3.53 13.95
C MET A 370 8.87 4.18 13.60
N MET A 371 8.29 3.81 12.46
CA MET A 371 6.95 4.24 12.08
C MET A 371 5.90 3.63 13.00
N GLU A 372 6.04 2.35 13.33
CA GLU A 372 5.15 1.67 14.29
C GLU A 372 5.18 2.36 15.66
N ASP A 373 6.36 2.72 16.17
CA ASP A 373 6.51 3.46 17.40
C ASP A 373 5.97 4.90 17.35
N ALA A 374 6.15 5.60 16.22
CA ALA A 374 5.60 6.94 16.02
C ALA A 374 4.06 6.89 15.99
N LEU A 375 3.47 5.86 15.41
CA LEU A 375 2.03 5.62 15.46
C LEU A 375 1.54 5.31 16.88
N ALA A 376 2.32 4.56 17.67
CA ALA A 376 2.02 4.34 19.08
C ALA A 376 1.93 5.66 19.84
N THR A 377 2.86 6.59 19.63
CA THR A 377 2.80 7.93 20.23
C THR A 377 1.54 8.67 19.81
N LEU A 378 1.21 8.66 18.50
CA LEU A 378 0.00 9.32 17.98
C LEU A 378 -1.29 8.80 18.63
N ILE A 379 -1.34 7.50 18.94
CA ILE A 379 -2.46 6.87 19.65
C ILE A 379 -2.47 7.34 21.12
N THR A 380 -1.36 7.16 21.83
CA THR A 380 -1.27 7.39 23.28
C THR A 380 -1.38 8.86 23.68
N THR A 381 -0.97 9.80 22.82
CA THR A 381 -1.18 11.26 23.02
C THR A 381 -2.60 11.71 22.69
N GLY A 382 -3.45 10.84 22.14
CA GLY A 382 -4.80 11.14 21.69
C GLY A 382 -4.88 11.93 20.39
N ASP A 383 -3.75 12.14 19.69
CA ASP A 383 -3.73 12.87 18.41
C ASP A 383 -4.50 12.13 17.33
N LEU A 384 -4.40 10.78 17.30
CA LEU A 384 -5.17 9.95 16.39
C LEU A 384 -6.68 10.14 16.64
N GLY A 385 -7.14 10.06 17.88
CA GLY A 385 -8.56 10.26 18.22
C GLY A 385 -9.08 11.63 17.84
N ARG A 386 -8.29 12.69 18.07
CA ARG A 386 -8.64 14.06 17.64
C ARG A 386 -8.75 14.18 16.13
N HIS A 387 -7.81 13.56 15.41
CA HIS A 387 -7.84 13.51 13.96
C HIS A 387 -9.07 12.77 13.42
N ILE A 388 -9.36 11.57 13.93
CA ILE A 388 -10.54 10.77 13.53
C ILE A 388 -11.82 11.58 13.76
N LYS A 389 -12.00 12.18 14.95
CA LYS A 389 -13.17 13.00 15.25
C LYS A 389 -13.37 14.17 14.28
N LYS A 390 -12.27 14.86 13.92
CA LYS A 390 -12.29 15.92 12.91
C LYS A 390 -12.66 15.37 11.52
N SER A 391 -12.06 14.26 11.12
CA SER A 391 -12.28 13.63 9.82
C SER A 391 -13.72 13.12 9.68
N VAL A 392 -14.28 12.50 10.72
CA VAL A 392 -15.69 12.07 10.76
C VAL A 392 -16.63 13.25 10.47
N SER A 393 -16.42 14.42 11.11
CA SER A 393 -17.22 15.60 10.86
C SER A 393 -17.10 16.12 9.41
N ILE A 394 -15.89 16.08 8.84
CA ILE A 394 -15.65 16.52 7.46
C ILE A 394 -16.28 15.54 6.47
N TYR A 395 -16.06 14.23 6.64
CA TYR A 395 -16.56 13.21 5.73
C TYR A 395 -18.08 13.09 5.79
N ASN A 396 -18.69 13.29 6.97
CA ASN A 396 -20.15 13.39 7.08
C ASN A 396 -20.71 14.51 6.19
N ARG A 397 -20.13 15.71 6.24
CA ARG A 397 -20.55 16.84 5.38
C ARG A 397 -20.33 16.55 3.89
N ARG A 398 -19.24 15.88 3.53
CA ARG A 398 -18.95 15.46 2.13
C ARG A 398 -19.97 14.43 1.65
N ARG A 399 -20.31 13.46 2.49
CA ARG A 399 -21.36 12.46 2.20
C ARG A 399 -22.70 13.13 1.94
N ASP A 400 -23.12 14.05 2.82
CA ASP A 400 -24.40 14.75 2.69
C ASP A 400 -24.43 15.64 1.45
N CYS A 401 -23.30 16.28 1.11
CA CYS A 401 -23.14 17.03 -0.13
C CYS A 401 -23.30 16.13 -1.36
N VAL A 402 -22.63 14.97 -1.39
CA VAL A 402 -22.75 14.02 -2.49
C VAL A 402 -24.18 13.48 -2.62
N ASP A 403 -24.85 13.16 -1.51
CA ASP A 403 -26.25 12.73 -1.53
C ASP A 403 -27.13 13.79 -2.21
N HIS A 404 -26.98 15.06 -1.81
CA HIS A 404 -27.72 16.16 -2.40
C HIS A 404 -27.41 16.35 -3.88
N LEU A 405 -26.15 16.31 -4.27
CA LEU A 405 -25.71 16.47 -5.66
C LEU A 405 -26.24 15.33 -6.55
N MET A 406 -26.10 14.08 -6.10
CA MET A 406 -26.55 12.93 -6.86
C MET A 406 -28.06 12.91 -7.04
N ARG A 407 -28.83 13.20 -6.00
CA ARG A 407 -30.31 13.28 -6.11
C ARG A 407 -30.76 14.42 -7.00
N ARG A 408 -30.03 15.53 -7.07
CA ARG A 408 -30.37 16.67 -7.93
C ARG A 408 -29.96 16.46 -9.39
N GLU A 409 -28.74 15.95 -9.62
CA GLU A 409 -28.11 15.96 -10.93
C GLU A 409 -28.16 14.59 -11.64
N LEU A 410 -28.28 13.48 -10.89
CA LEU A 410 -28.15 12.11 -11.41
C LEU A 410 -29.36 11.22 -11.06
N THR A 411 -30.51 11.80 -10.69
CA THR A 411 -31.72 11.07 -10.26
C THR A 411 -32.13 9.95 -11.23
N ASP A 412 -32.08 10.21 -12.55
CA ASP A 412 -32.50 9.25 -13.57
C ASP A 412 -31.34 8.36 -14.08
N ILE A 413 -30.17 8.50 -13.48
CA ILE A 413 -28.92 7.84 -13.93
C ILE A 413 -28.47 6.80 -12.94
N VAL A 414 -28.61 7.06 -11.62
CA VAL A 414 -28.08 6.19 -10.55
C VAL A 414 -29.09 5.93 -9.45
N ASP A 415 -29.04 4.71 -8.89
CA ASP A 415 -29.67 4.33 -7.64
C ASP A 415 -28.63 4.11 -6.56
N PHE A 416 -28.91 4.55 -5.35
CA PHE A 416 -28.04 4.32 -4.20
C PHE A 416 -28.81 4.44 -2.87
N SER A 417 -28.23 3.84 -1.84
CA SER A 417 -28.62 4.06 -0.44
C SER A 417 -27.54 4.88 0.26
N LEU A 418 -27.95 5.87 1.04
CA LEU A 418 -26.99 6.68 1.81
C LEU A 418 -26.43 5.86 2.96
N PRO A 419 -25.11 5.62 3.03
CA PRO A 419 -24.53 4.80 4.10
C PRO A 419 -24.49 5.57 5.42
N SER A 420 -24.66 4.84 6.53
CA SER A 420 -24.55 5.40 7.90
C SER A 420 -23.12 5.72 8.32
N GLY A 421 -22.14 5.32 7.55
CA GLY A 421 -20.70 5.50 7.79
C GLY A 421 -19.86 5.14 6.59
N GLY A 422 -18.55 4.99 6.81
CA GLY A 422 -17.58 4.69 5.77
C GLY A 422 -17.18 5.89 4.92
N MET A 423 -16.50 5.65 3.81
CA MET A 423 -15.89 6.68 2.97
C MET A 423 -16.33 6.61 1.51
N ALA A 424 -17.35 5.81 1.20
CA ALA A 424 -17.85 5.63 -0.15
C ALA A 424 -19.36 5.34 -0.17
N ILE A 425 -19.96 5.50 -1.34
CA ILE A 425 -21.35 5.15 -1.66
C ILE A 425 -21.34 4.09 -2.76
N TRP A 426 -22.21 3.07 -2.65
CA TRP A 426 -22.42 2.11 -3.70
C TRP A 426 -23.44 2.64 -4.69
N LEU A 427 -23.00 3.03 -5.90
CA LEU A 427 -23.83 3.54 -6.97
C LEU A 427 -24.13 2.46 -8.00
N ARG A 428 -25.40 2.21 -8.25
CA ARG A 428 -25.86 1.35 -9.35
C ARG A 428 -26.38 2.24 -10.46
N PHE A 429 -25.88 2.05 -11.68
CA PHE A 429 -26.31 2.81 -12.83
C PHE A 429 -27.53 2.15 -13.47
N HIS A 430 -28.48 2.96 -13.91
CA HIS A 430 -29.65 2.50 -14.64
C HIS A 430 -29.23 1.71 -15.88
N PRO A 431 -29.93 0.64 -16.30
CA PRO A 431 -29.55 -0.18 -17.45
C PRO A 431 -29.38 0.60 -18.76
N ALA A 432 -30.03 1.77 -18.88
CA ALA A 432 -29.85 2.67 -20.01
C ALA A 432 -28.45 3.29 -20.10
N TYR A 433 -27.67 3.26 -19.02
CA TYR A 433 -26.34 3.86 -18.94
C TYR A 433 -25.29 2.77 -18.63
N SER A 434 -24.53 2.38 -19.62
CA SER A 434 -23.41 1.45 -19.42
C SER A 434 -22.30 2.15 -18.65
N LEU A 435 -22.00 1.69 -17.45
CA LEU A 435 -20.89 2.24 -16.62
C LEU A 435 -19.56 2.15 -17.35
N LYS A 436 -19.33 1.10 -18.13
CA LYS A 436 -18.11 0.95 -18.95
C LYS A 436 -17.97 2.07 -19.98
N GLN A 437 -19.04 2.40 -20.71
CA GLN A 437 -19.03 3.49 -21.69
C GLN A 437 -18.91 4.85 -21.00
N LEU A 438 -19.58 5.01 -19.85
CA LEU A 438 -19.51 6.24 -19.07
C LEU A 438 -18.10 6.48 -18.53
N ALA A 439 -17.42 5.46 -18.01
CA ALA A 439 -16.03 5.55 -17.57
C ALA A 439 -15.08 5.98 -18.71
N GLN A 440 -15.28 5.44 -19.91
CA GLN A 440 -14.51 5.86 -21.09
C GLN A 440 -14.81 7.31 -21.52
N GLN A 441 -16.04 7.76 -21.36
CA GLN A 441 -16.43 9.11 -21.72
C GLN A 441 -15.89 10.15 -20.73
N VAL A 442 -16.02 9.93 -19.42
CA VAL A 442 -15.49 10.85 -18.40
C VAL A 442 -13.96 10.92 -18.41
N ALA A 443 -13.28 9.84 -18.83
CA ALA A 443 -11.82 9.83 -18.98
C ALA A 443 -11.32 10.86 -19.99
N LYS A 444 -12.11 11.16 -21.05
CA LYS A 444 -11.81 12.21 -22.02
C LYS A 444 -11.93 13.62 -21.44
N ASP A 445 -12.74 13.75 -20.41
CA ASP A 445 -12.98 15.01 -19.68
C ASP A 445 -12.09 15.10 -18.40
N GLY A 446 -11.01 14.30 -18.32
CA GLY A 446 -10.00 14.34 -17.24
C GLY A 446 -10.41 13.66 -15.94
N LEU A 447 -11.49 12.86 -15.91
CA LEU A 447 -11.94 12.15 -14.74
C LEU A 447 -11.67 10.65 -14.84
N LEU A 448 -10.90 10.10 -13.90
CA LEU A 448 -10.74 8.65 -13.74
C LEU A 448 -11.80 8.10 -12.79
N MET A 449 -12.58 7.13 -13.24
CA MET A 449 -13.44 6.31 -12.38
C MET A 449 -13.44 4.84 -12.84
N SER A 450 -13.75 3.94 -11.91
CA SER A 450 -13.87 2.51 -12.21
C SER A 450 -15.03 2.25 -13.19
N ASP A 451 -14.85 1.31 -14.10
CA ASP A 451 -15.90 0.80 -14.99
C ASP A 451 -16.79 -0.26 -14.32
N GLY A 452 -16.55 -0.58 -13.05
CA GLY A 452 -17.33 -1.53 -12.26
C GLY A 452 -17.01 -3.00 -12.52
N SER A 453 -16.25 -3.35 -13.55
CA SER A 453 -15.98 -4.73 -13.96
C SER A 453 -15.40 -5.61 -12.86
N LYS A 454 -14.59 -5.03 -11.97
CA LYS A 454 -13.97 -5.73 -10.82
C LYS A 454 -14.99 -6.30 -9.80
N TYR A 455 -16.23 -5.84 -9.82
CA TYR A 455 -17.29 -6.35 -8.95
C TYR A 455 -18.17 -7.38 -9.62
N ASN A 456 -18.08 -7.50 -10.95
CA ASN A 456 -18.88 -8.42 -11.73
C ASN A 456 -18.42 -9.87 -11.56
N THR A 457 -19.35 -10.81 -11.71
CA THR A 457 -19.06 -12.24 -11.80
C THR A 457 -19.45 -12.77 -13.16
N ASN A 458 -19.14 -14.04 -13.44
CA ASN A 458 -19.60 -14.70 -14.69
C ASN A 458 -21.14 -14.77 -14.81
N GLN A 459 -21.87 -14.59 -13.71
CA GLN A 459 -23.32 -14.72 -13.64
C GLN A 459 -24.03 -13.38 -13.47
N GLN A 460 -23.34 -12.34 -12.99
CA GLN A 460 -23.96 -11.07 -12.61
C GLN A 460 -23.10 -9.88 -13.02
N ASP A 461 -23.66 -9.01 -13.84
CA ASP A 461 -23.17 -7.64 -14.05
C ASP A 461 -23.98 -6.70 -13.17
N TYR A 462 -23.30 -6.02 -12.23
CA TYR A 462 -23.95 -5.10 -11.31
C TYR A 462 -24.15 -3.70 -11.91
N ASN A 463 -23.44 -3.37 -12.98
CA ASN A 463 -23.41 -2.02 -13.58
C ASN A 463 -23.24 -0.95 -12.49
N ALA A 464 -22.30 -1.15 -11.58
CA ALA A 464 -22.18 -0.38 -10.35
C ALA A 464 -20.73 -0.10 -9.98
N LEU A 465 -20.51 0.99 -9.27
CA LEU A 465 -19.21 1.36 -8.75
C LEU A 465 -19.30 1.79 -7.28
N ARG A 466 -18.19 1.67 -6.58
CA ARG A 466 -18.00 2.27 -5.27
C ARG A 466 -17.41 3.67 -5.45
N PHE A 467 -18.22 4.68 -5.13
CA PHE A 467 -17.88 6.09 -5.27
C PHE A 467 -17.27 6.62 -3.97
N GLY A 468 -15.95 6.78 -3.92
CA GLY A 468 -15.23 7.38 -2.79
C GLY A 468 -15.50 8.89 -2.71
N PHE A 469 -16.01 9.36 -1.58
CA PHE A 469 -16.29 10.79 -1.35
C PHE A 469 -15.33 11.42 -0.34
N ALA A 470 -14.63 10.62 0.43
CA ALA A 470 -13.85 11.13 1.56
C ALA A 470 -12.55 11.82 1.14
N SER A 471 -11.93 11.42 0.04
CA SER A 471 -10.68 12.01 -0.50
C SER A 471 -10.89 13.33 -1.23
N LEU A 472 -12.10 13.59 -1.73
CA LEU A 472 -12.45 14.78 -2.50
C LEU A 472 -13.04 15.86 -1.58
N ASP A 473 -12.73 17.14 -1.80
CA ASP A 473 -13.42 18.22 -1.13
C ASP A 473 -14.77 18.56 -1.82
N ILE A 474 -15.53 19.51 -1.26
CA ILE A 474 -16.88 19.83 -1.74
C ILE A 474 -16.85 20.36 -3.19
N ASN A 475 -15.88 21.21 -3.54
CA ASN A 475 -15.77 21.77 -4.89
C ASN A 475 -15.36 20.68 -5.90
N GLU A 476 -14.44 19.79 -5.48
CA GLU A 476 -14.04 18.62 -6.25
C GLU A 476 -15.23 17.69 -6.49
N LEU A 477 -16.06 17.43 -5.47
CA LEU A 477 -17.28 16.61 -5.58
C LEU A 477 -18.32 17.23 -6.55
N GLU A 478 -18.54 18.53 -6.48
CA GLU A 478 -19.42 19.22 -7.44
C GLU A 478 -18.92 19.08 -8.88
N THR A 479 -17.61 19.21 -9.06
CA THR A 479 -16.98 19.11 -10.38
C THR A 479 -17.13 17.71 -10.98
N VAL A 480 -16.81 16.67 -10.20
CA VAL A 480 -16.89 15.30 -10.70
C VAL A 480 -18.32 14.85 -10.99
N VAL A 481 -19.30 15.28 -10.18
CA VAL A 481 -20.72 14.99 -10.45
C VAL A 481 -21.20 15.66 -11.74
N LYS A 482 -20.81 16.91 -12.00
CA LYS A 482 -21.12 17.62 -13.25
C LYS A 482 -20.50 16.93 -14.47
N ILE A 483 -19.25 16.44 -14.36
CA ILE A 483 -18.59 15.69 -15.45
C ILE A 483 -19.38 14.42 -15.75
N ILE A 484 -19.79 13.66 -14.73
CA ILE A 484 -20.62 12.44 -14.91
C ILE A 484 -21.93 12.77 -15.59
N GLN A 485 -22.65 13.81 -15.12
CA GLN A 485 -23.91 14.23 -15.71
C GLN A 485 -23.76 14.60 -17.19
N SER A 486 -22.73 15.40 -17.51
CA SER A 486 -22.47 15.80 -18.89
C SER A 486 -22.16 14.61 -19.80
N ALA A 487 -21.35 13.67 -19.30
CA ALA A 487 -21.01 12.46 -20.04
C ALA A 487 -22.26 11.55 -20.27
N ALA A 488 -23.10 11.41 -19.25
CA ALA A 488 -24.35 10.66 -19.38
C ALA A 488 -25.32 11.27 -20.41
N LYS A 489 -25.45 12.62 -20.42
CA LYS A 489 -26.25 13.31 -21.45
C LYS A 489 -25.70 13.11 -22.85
N LYS A 490 -24.36 13.14 -23.04
CA LYS A 490 -23.71 12.87 -24.34
C LYS A 490 -24.02 11.45 -24.83
N LEU A 491 -24.00 10.47 -23.93
CA LEU A 491 -24.28 9.07 -24.28
C LEU A 491 -25.78 8.81 -24.58
N ALA A 492 -26.69 9.58 -23.98
CA ALA A 492 -28.13 9.45 -24.24
C ALA A 492 -28.57 10.14 -25.55
N SER A 493 -27.75 11.08 -26.08
CA SER A 493 -28.06 11.85 -27.31
C SER A 493 -27.38 11.29 -28.56
N GLY A 494 -26.52 10.31 -28.45
CA GLY A 494 -25.82 9.63 -29.56
C GLY A 494 -26.21 8.19 -29.69
#